data_89656dfdbb9a98fab62091dc8276c20d
#
_entry.id   89656dfdbb9a98fab62091dc8276c20d
#
_cell.length_a   1.000
_cell.length_b   1.000
_cell.length_c   1.000
_cell.angle_alpha   90.00
_cell.angle_beta   90.00
_cell.angle_gamma   90.00
#
_symmetry.space_group_name_H-M   'P 1'
#
loop_
_entity.id
_entity.type
_entity.pdbx_description
1 polymer ?
#
loop_
_entity_poly.entity_id
_entity_poly.type
_entity_poly.pdbx_seq_one_letter_code
_entity_poly.pdbx_strand_id
1 'polypeptide(L)'
;MNDKVYATLITLCTDICRRNGKKKLLWCADKNKSLNYIPAADEMLLIIHRWFADKSCPGDWLYSRLGDVAAKVTVNLSSASTPTTTQPTSKTTEEVAKEVIAGKWENGADRKNLLTVAGYNYSSVQARVNELLK
;
A
#
# COMPACT_ATOMS: atom_id res chain seq x y z
N MET A 1 -11.13 14.47 -4.90
CA MET A 1 -10.11 13.53 -4.41
C MET A 1 -8.78 14.00 -4.96
N ASN A 2 -7.71 14.03 -4.18
CA ASN A 2 -6.38 14.45 -4.61
C ASN A 2 -5.46 13.24 -4.86
N ASP A 3 -4.30 13.47 -5.47
CA ASP A 3 -3.38 12.40 -5.86
C ASP A 3 -2.86 11.56 -4.68
N LYS A 4 -2.71 12.16 -3.51
CA LYS A 4 -2.29 11.45 -2.28
C LYS A 4 -3.33 10.43 -1.86
N VAL A 5 -4.61 10.82 -1.83
CA VAL A 5 -5.73 9.92 -1.48
C VAL A 5 -5.86 8.81 -2.52
N TYR A 6 -5.64 9.13 -3.80
CA TYR A 6 -5.67 8.14 -4.88
C TYR A 6 -4.55 7.10 -4.74
N ALA A 7 -3.33 7.54 -4.45
CA ALA A 7 -2.20 6.64 -4.18
C ALA A 7 -2.45 5.75 -2.95
N THR A 8 -3.01 6.32 -1.89
CA THR A 8 -3.40 5.57 -0.68
C THR A 8 -4.45 4.50 -0.99
N LEU A 9 -5.43 4.81 -1.84
CA LEU A 9 -6.44 3.84 -2.27
C LEU A 9 -5.80 2.66 -3.01
N ILE A 10 -4.87 2.90 -3.93
CA ILE A 10 -4.14 1.85 -4.64
C ILE A 10 -3.35 0.98 -3.66
N THR A 11 -2.65 1.59 -2.71
CA THR A 11 -1.90 0.89 -1.67
C THR A 11 -2.82 0.01 -0.81
N LEU A 12 -3.95 0.54 -0.37
CA LEU A 12 -4.95 -0.20 0.41
C LEU A 12 -5.51 -1.40 -0.37
N CYS A 13 -5.92 -1.19 -1.62
CA CYS A 13 -6.43 -2.26 -2.46
C CYS A 13 -5.38 -3.35 -2.71
N THR A 14 -4.12 -2.95 -2.91
CA THR A 14 -3.00 -3.88 -3.08
C THR A 14 -2.79 -4.72 -1.81
N ASP A 15 -2.83 -4.11 -0.64
CA ASP A 15 -2.68 -4.79 0.64
C ASP A 15 -3.84 -5.76 0.92
N ILE A 16 -5.08 -5.35 0.64
CA ILE A 16 -6.25 -6.23 0.74
C ILE A 16 -6.10 -7.46 -0.15
N CYS A 17 -5.70 -7.26 -1.41
CA CYS A 17 -5.47 -8.37 -2.34
C CYS A 17 -4.38 -9.32 -1.83
N ARG A 18 -3.25 -8.80 -1.35
CA ARG A 18 -2.14 -9.61 -0.79
C ARG A 18 -2.58 -10.45 0.39
N ARG A 19 -3.26 -9.86 1.36
CA ARG A 19 -3.76 -10.56 2.55
C ARG A 19 -4.73 -11.68 2.23
N ASN A 20 -5.44 -11.58 1.10
CA ASN A 20 -6.36 -12.60 0.61
C ASN A 20 -5.75 -13.54 -0.43
N GLY A 21 -4.43 -13.53 -0.62
CA GLY A 21 -3.73 -14.39 -1.58
C GLY A 21 -4.06 -14.09 -3.05
N LYS A 22 -4.54 -12.87 -3.34
CA LYS A 22 -4.93 -12.46 -4.68
C LYS A 22 -3.75 -11.83 -5.42
N LYS A 23 -3.61 -12.19 -6.69
CA LYS A 23 -2.55 -11.70 -7.58
C LYS A 23 -3.04 -10.70 -8.61
N LYS A 24 -4.35 -10.55 -8.74
CA LYS A 24 -4.97 -9.72 -9.76
C LYS A 24 -6.24 -9.07 -9.26
N LEU A 25 -6.41 -7.77 -9.53
CA LEU A 25 -7.63 -7.03 -9.31
C LEU A 25 -8.28 -6.71 -10.66
N LEU A 26 -9.54 -7.06 -10.83
CA LEU A 26 -10.30 -6.89 -12.07
C LEU A 26 -11.33 -5.77 -11.92
N TRP A 27 -11.55 -5.04 -13.00
CA TRP A 27 -12.64 -4.08 -13.17
C TRP A 27 -13.33 -4.30 -14.52
N CYS A 28 -14.60 -4.66 -14.50
CA CYS A 28 -15.36 -4.96 -15.71
C CYS A 28 -16.19 -3.78 -16.24
N ALA A 29 -16.33 -2.68 -15.49
CA ALA A 29 -17.12 -1.49 -15.82
C ALA A 29 -18.60 -1.73 -16.15
N ASP A 30 -19.07 -2.95 -16.04
CA ASP A 30 -20.44 -3.39 -16.35
C ASP A 30 -20.99 -4.21 -15.18
N LYS A 31 -22.18 -3.84 -14.67
CA LYS A 31 -22.83 -4.50 -13.55
C LYS A 31 -23.10 -5.98 -13.83
N ASN A 32 -23.74 -6.27 -14.96
CA ASN A 32 -24.17 -7.62 -15.27
C ASN A 32 -22.98 -8.55 -15.50
N LYS A 33 -21.98 -8.08 -16.23
CA LYS A 33 -20.73 -8.83 -16.43
C LYS A 33 -20.02 -9.08 -15.11
N SER A 34 -19.92 -8.07 -14.24
CA SER A 34 -19.27 -8.21 -12.94
C SER A 34 -19.99 -9.18 -12.02
N LEU A 35 -21.32 -9.15 -11.98
CA LEU A 35 -22.11 -10.03 -11.11
C LEU A 35 -22.17 -11.49 -11.58
N ASN A 36 -22.02 -11.72 -12.89
CA ASN A 36 -21.97 -13.06 -13.47
C ASN A 36 -20.54 -13.60 -13.64
N TYR A 37 -19.52 -12.77 -13.36
CA TYR A 37 -18.13 -13.20 -13.45
C TYR A 37 -17.75 -14.02 -12.22
N ILE A 38 -17.17 -15.19 -12.44
CA ILE A 38 -16.63 -16.05 -11.39
C ILE A 38 -15.11 -15.84 -11.36
N PRO A 39 -14.57 -15.08 -10.38
CA PRO A 39 -13.13 -14.84 -10.30
C PRO A 39 -12.37 -16.15 -10.03
N ALA A 40 -11.22 -16.31 -10.67
CA ALA A 40 -10.30 -17.39 -10.33
C ALA A 40 -9.78 -17.27 -8.88
N ALA A 41 -9.15 -18.32 -8.36
CA ALA A 41 -8.69 -18.35 -6.97
C ALA A 41 -7.71 -17.21 -6.62
N ASP A 42 -6.94 -16.74 -7.59
CA ASP A 42 -5.97 -15.65 -7.45
C ASP A 42 -6.48 -14.28 -7.95
N GLU A 43 -7.74 -14.19 -8.37
CA GLU A 43 -8.38 -12.97 -8.82
C GLU A 43 -9.32 -12.38 -7.77
N MET A 44 -9.43 -11.06 -7.76
CA MET A 44 -10.44 -10.31 -7.00
C MET A 44 -11.15 -9.34 -7.94
N LEU A 45 -12.46 -9.22 -7.80
CA LEU A 45 -13.27 -8.34 -8.62
C LEU A 45 -13.65 -7.10 -7.84
N LEU A 46 -13.45 -5.93 -8.46
CA LEU A 46 -13.89 -4.66 -7.94
C LEU A 46 -15.36 -4.43 -8.30
N ILE A 47 -16.20 -4.19 -7.30
CA ILE A 47 -17.62 -3.85 -7.48
C ILE A 47 -17.90 -2.53 -6.76
N ILE A 48 -18.98 -1.86 -7.12
CA ILE A 48 -19.33 -0.54 -6.60
C ILE A 48 -20.74 -0.49 -6.04
N HIS A 49 -20.93 0.37 -5.05
CA HIS A 49 -22.18 0.51 -4.32
C HIS A 49 -23.34 1.00 -5.21
N ARG A 50 -23.09 1.90 -6.17
CA ARG A 50 -24.13 2.42 -7.09
C ARG A 50 -24.82 1.35 -7.94
N TRP A 51 -24.27 0.16 -8.02
CA TRP A 51 -24.89 -0.96 -8.72
C TRP A 51 -26.00 -1.65 -7.91
N PHE A 52 -26.03 -1.45 -6.61
CA PHE A 52 -26.91 -2.16 -5.67
C PHE A 52 -27.89 -1.23 -4.97
N ALA A 53 -27.66 0.08 -4.98
CA ALA A 53 -28.48 1.08 -4.35
C ALA A 53 -28.46 2.37 -5.16
N ASP A 54 -29.48 3.20 -4.98
CA ASP A 54 -29.54 4.55 -5.55
C ASP A 54 -28.57 5.48 -4.79
N LYS A 55 -27.30 5.36 -5.12
CA LYS A 55 -26.18 6.07 -4.51
C LYS A 55 -25.20 6.52 -5.57
N SER A 56 -24.57 7.68 -5.36
CA SER A 56 -23.52 8.22 -6.23
C SER A 56 -22.14 7.64 -5.98
N CYS A 57 -21.98 6.77 -4.98
CA CYS A 57 -20.68 6.13 -4.65
C CYS A 57 -20.20 5.23 -5.81
N PRO A 58 -18.93 5.34 -6.22
CA PRO A 58 -17.80 6.06 -5.61
C PRO A 58 -17.63 7.51 -6.07
N GLY A 59 -18.59 8.09 -6.77
CA GLY A 59 -18.50 9.37 -7.44
C GLY A 59 -17.83 9.25 -8.82
N ASP A 60 -18.18 10.17 -9.74
CA ASP A 60 -17.78 10.06 -11.15
C ASP A 60 -16.27 10.19 -11.35
N TRP A 61 -15.61 10.98 -10.51
CA TRP A 61 -14.16 11.12 -10.56
C TRP A 61 -13.43 9.79 -10.31
N LEU A 62 -13.84 9.05 -9.30
CA LEU A 62 -13.23 7.75 -9.01
C LEU A 62 -13.75 6.67 -9.95
N TYR A 63 -15.02 6.72 -10.32
CA TYR A 63 -15.62 5.77 -11.25
C TYR A 63 -14.84 5.67 -12.57
N SER A 64 -14.48 6.83 -13.16
CA SER A 64 -13.70 6.88 -14.40
C SER A 64 -12.28 6.34 -14.27
N ARG A 65 -11.78 6.15 -13.05
CA ARG A 65 -10.42 5.70 -12.74
C ARG A 65 -10.33 4.28 -12.16
N LEU A 66 -11.45 3.60 -11.97
CA LEU A 66 -11.45 2.25 -11.39
C LEU A 66 -10.67 1.23 -12.24
N GLY A 67 -10.68 1.38 -13.56
CA GLY A 67 -9.83 0.59 -14.46
C GLY A 67 -8.35 0.81 -14.21
N ASP A 68 -7.93 2.07 -14.01
CA ASP A 68 -6.55 2.44 -13.68
C ASP A 68 -6.16 1.93 -12.27
N VAL A 69 -7.07 2.01 -11.29
CA VAL A 69 -6.86 1.41 -9.97
C VAL A 69 -6.61 -0.09 -10.09
N ALA A 70 -7.45 -0.81 -10.80
CA ALA A 70 -7.32 -2.25 -10.97
C ALA A 70 -6.00 -2.64 -11.66
N ALA A 71 -5.61 -1.90 -12.72
CA ALA A 71 -4.36 -2.10 -13.43
C ALA A 71 -3.14 -1.87 -12.53
N LYS A 72 -3.10 -0.74 -11.81
CA LYS A 72 -1.99 -0.39 -10.90
C LYS A 72 -1.86 -1.37 -9.73
N VAL A 73 -2.98 -1.79 -9.15
CA VAL A 73 -2.99 -2.82 -8.09
C VAL A 73 -2.44 -4.14 -8.63
N THR A 74 -2.85 -4.56 -9.81
CA THR A 74 -2.37 -5.81 -10.44
C THR A 74 -0.86 -5.74 -10.72
N VAL A 75 -0.36 -4.61 -11.22
CA VAL A 75 1.09 -4.40 -11.41
C VAL A 75 1.83 -4.50 -10.08
N ASN A 76 1.33 -3.85 -9.03
CA ASN A 76 1.93 -3.91 -7.68
C ASN A 76 1.91 -5.34 -7.10
N LEU A 77 0.92 -6.15 -7.45
CA LEU A 77 0.83 -7.55 -7.03
C LEU A 77 1.81 -8.44 -7.82
N SER A 78 1.99 -8.17 -9.10
CA SER A 78 2.92 -8.92 -9.97
C SER A 78 4.40 -8.60 -9.66
N SER A 79 4.68 -7.39 -9.23
CA SER A 79 6.02 -6.93 -8.85
C SER A 79 6.46 -7.45 -7.47
N ALA A 80 5.63 -8.20 -6.76
CA ALA A 80 5.88 -8.69 -5.41
C ALA A 80 6.69 -9.99 -5.37
N SER A 81 7.82 -10.03 -6.08
CA SER A 81 8.92 -10.98 -5.77
C SER A 81 9.96 -10.35 -4.84
N THR A 82 9.75 -9.10 -4.41
CA THR A 82 10.51 -8.44 -3.33
C THR A 82 9.56 -7.51 -2.57
N PRO A 83 9.59 -7.47 -1.24
CA PRO A 83 8.83 -6.47 -0.49
C PRO A 83 9.49 -5.11 -0.70
N THR A 84 9.14 -4.44 -1.79
CA THR A 84 9.49 -3.04 -1.98
C THR A 84 8.33 -2.21 -1.43
N THR A 85 8.40 -1.90 -0.15
CA THR A 85 7.71 -0.77 0.45
C THR A 85 8.14 0.48 -0.33
N THR A 86 7.29 0.98 -1.20
CA THR A 86 7.52 2.29 -1.84
C THR A 86 7.17 3.36 -0.82
N GLN A 87 8.15 3.69 0.02
CA GLN A 87 8.16 4.84 0.88
C GLN A 87 8.58 6.08 0.06
N PRO A 88 7.96 7.23 0.21
CA PRO A 88 8.52 8.46 -0.31
C PRO A 88 9.83 8.75 0.45
N THR A 89 10.94 8.85 -0.28
CA THR A 89 12.31 9.13 0.21
C THR A 89 12.82 8.15 1.26
N SER A 90 13.18 6.94 0.84
CA SER A 90 13.83 5.96 1.71
C SER A 90 15.27 6.37 1.97
N LYS A 91 15.51 6.98 3.13
CA LYS A 91 16.86 7.03 3.71
C LYS A 91 17.31 5.60 3.96
N THR A 92 18.56 5.31 3.69
CA THR A 92 19.14 4.00 3.98
C THR A 92 19.15 3.76 5.49
N THR A 93 19.17 2.49 5.92
CA THR A 93 19.29 2.14 7.35
C THR A 93 20.50 2.84 8.00
N GLU A 94 21.55 3.06 7.23
CA GLU A 94 22.75 3.79 7.67
C GLU A 94 22.50 5.28 7.90
N GLU A 95 21.77 5.94 6.99
CA GLU A 95 21.40 7.35 7.13
C GLU A 95 20.48 7.57 8.33
N VAL A 96 19.50 6.66 8.53
CA VAL A 96 18.62 6.69 9.70
C VAL A 96 19.40 6.43 10.99
N ALA A 97 20.35 5.49 10.98
CA ALA A 97 21.22 5.24 12.13
C ALA A 97 22.06 6.47 12.51
N LYS A 98 22.60 7.18 11.54
CA LYS A 98 23.33 8.46 11.75
C LYS A 98 22.40 9.54 12.31
N GLU A 99 21.15 9.61 11.86
CA GLU A 99 20.14 10.55 12.41
C GLU A 99 19.73 10.19 13.84
N VAL A 100 19.67 8.91 14.17
CA VAL A 100 19.45 8.44 15.55
C VAL A 100 20.60 8.88 16.46
N ILE A 101 21.84 8.73 16.01
CA ILE A 101 23.03 9.19 16.75
C ILE A 101 23.03 10.71 16.89
N ALA A 102 22.57 11.44 15.87
CA ALA A 102 22.44 12.89 15.90
C ALA A 102 21.27 13.42 16.78
N GLY A 103 20.50 12.51 17.42
CA GLY A 103 19.39 12.86 18.30
C GLY A 103 18.12 13.34 17.58
N LYS A 104 17.99 13.11 16.29
CA LYS A 104 16.78 13.50 15.51
C LYS A 104 15.58 12.60 15.76
N TRP A 105 15.81 11.45 16.32
CA TRP A 105 14.80 10.46 16.70
C TRP A 105 14.81 10.33 18.21
N GLU A 106 13.74 10.62 18.87
CA GLU A 106 13.55 10.51 20.32
C GLU A 106 14.26 9.30 20.96
N ASN A 107 14.21 9.14 22.27
CA ASN A 107 14.90 8.05 22.99
C ASN A 107 13.93 6.97 23.49
N GLY A 108 14.44 5.76 23.68
CA GLY A 108 13.69 4.68 24.33
C GLY A 108 12.53 4.14 23.51
N ALA A 109 11.36 4.03 24.13
CA ALA A 109 10.15 3.47 23.52
C ALA A 109 9.62 4.33 22.36
N ASP A 110 9.76 5.65 22.48
CA ASP A 110 9.30 6.61 21.47
C ASP A 110 10.10 6.48 20.17
N ARG A 111 11.41 6.28 20.24
CA ARG A 111 12.25 5.96 19.09
C ARG A 111 11.76 4.72 18.35
N LYS A 112 11.43 3.64 19.09
CA LYS A 112 10.94 2.41 18.50
C LYS A 112 9.63 2.65 17.76
N ASN A 113 8.70 3.39 18.36
CA ASN A 113 7.42 3.73 17.77
C ASN A 113 7.59 4.61 16.52
N LEU A 114 8.38 5.67 16.60
CA LEU A 114 8.64 6.60 15.50
C LEU A 114 9.29 5.90 14.30
N LEU A 115 10.30 5.07 14.52
CA LEU A 115 10.96 4.29 13.46
C LEU A 115 9.99 3.29 12.82
N THR A 116 9.16 2.63 13.63
CA THR A 116 8.17 1.68 13.12
C THR A 116 7.07 2.38 12.31
N VAL A 117 6.58 3.52 12.77
CA VAL A 117 5.59 4.34 12.06
C VAL A 117 6.18 4.89 10.76
N ALA A 118 7.46 5.27 10.76
CA ALA A 118 8.18 5.69 9.56
C ALA A 118 8.55 4.53 8.61
N GLY A 119 8.21 3.28 8.97
CA GLY A 119 8.43 2.09 8.13
C GLY A 119 9.83 1.50 8.22
N TYR A 120 10.64 1.91 9.18
CA TYR A 120 11.98 1.36 9.40
C TYR A 120 11.95 0.20 10.40
N ASN A 121 12.80 -0.80 10.17
CA ASN A 121 12.99 -1.89 11.13
C ASN A 121 13.86 -1.39 12.29
N TYR A 122 13.27 -1.24 13.47
CA TYR A 122 13.97 -0.76 14.66
C TYR A 122 15.22 -1.60 14.98
N SER A 123 15.14 -2.93 14.91
CA SER A 123 16.26 -3.81 15.23
C SER A 123 17.44 -3.61 14.29
N SER A 124 17.17 -3.44 13.00
CA SER A 124 18.22 -3.19 11.99
C SER A 124 18.87 -1.83 12.17
N VAL A 125 18.08 -0.78 12.45
CA VAL A 125 18.58 0.56 12.73
C VAL A 125 19.41 0.57 14.02
N GLN A 126 18.94 -0.06 15.08
CA GLN A 126 19.64 -0.12 16.37
C GLN A 126 20.96 -0.92 16.27
N ALA A 127 20.97 -2.03 15.52
CA ALA A 127 22.19 -2.78 15.27
C ALA A 127 23.25 -1.91 14.56
N ARG A 128 22.82 -1.14 13.56
CA ARG A 128 23.71 -0.24 12.81
C ARG A 128 24.19 0.95 13.68
N VAL A 129 23.33 1.49 14.55
CA VAL A 129 23.72 2.51 15.55
C VAL A 129 24.82 1.98 16.46
N ASN A 130 24.65 0.76 17.00
CA ASN A 130 25.63 0.15 17.89
C ASN A 130 26.99 -0.14 17.19
N GLU A 131 26.94 -0.44 15.88
CA GLU A 131 28.14 -0.65 15.07
C GLU A 131 28.89 0.66 14.80
N LEU A 132 28.18 1.76 14.57
CA LEU A 132 28.74 3.07 14.31
C LEU A 132 29.32 3.76 15.58
N LEU A 133 28.91 3.28 16.76
CA LEU A 133 29.39 3.81 18.07
C LEU A 133 30.54 2.99 18.67
N LYS A 134 31.02 1.93 17.99
CA LYS A 134 32.19 1.16 18.39
C LYS A 134 33.46 1.79 17.86
#